data_3febc9151388e25384d6497b464ebc75
#
_entry.id   3febc9151388e25384d6497b464ebc75
#
_cell.length_a   1.000
_cell.length_b   1.000
_cell.length_c   1.000
_cell.angle_alpha   90.00
_cell.angle_beta   90.00
_cell.angle_gamma   90.00
#
_symmetry.space_group_name_H-M   'P 1'
#
loop_
_entity.id
_entity.type
_entity.pdbx_description
1 polymer ?
#
loop_
_entity_poly.entity_id
_entity_poly.type
_entity_poly.pdbx_seq_one_letter_code
_entity_poly.pdbx_strand_id
1 'polypeptide(L)'
;MFDWDAFMLARIQFAFTVSFHIIFPSITIGLASYLAVLEGCYLKTRNPVYKQLYLFWSKIFAVNFGMGVVSGLVMAFQFGTNWSGFSEFAGSITGPLLTYEVMTAFFLEAGFLGVMLFGWNKVGPRLHFFATCMVALGTFMSTFWILASNSWMQTPQGYIIENGVVVPTDWLAVIFNPSFPYRLAHMAIAAFITSALLVVATGAWHALKGKRDAAVNKMLSMGLGLLIVLVPLQVLVGDMHGLNTLKYQPAKIAAVEGHFKNEGNEPTPLILFGIPDMEAEETKYKVEIPALGSLILTHSLDKQVPALTEFAKEDRPNSTIVFWSFRIMAGLGMLMLLLALWGNWLRRGQRWGNKPLFLRFAVLMGPSGLVAVLAGWFTTEVGRQPWVVYGVQRTVDAVSGHGVLPMTISLAVFIVIYCSVFGVGTYYLIHMLKKGPDDALPPETTDMIAASGHVNVA
;
A
#
# COMPACT_ATOMS: atom_id res chain seq x y z
N MET A 1 20.53 -15.89 23.43
CA MET A 1 20.08 -16.65 22.26
C MET A 1 18.58 -16.53 22.27
N PHE A 2 17.95 -15.98 21.24
CA PHE A 2 16.50 -15.84 21.22
C PHE A 2 15.90 -17.25 21.14
N ASP A 3 15.12 -17.61 22.14
CA ASP A 3 14.42 -18.92 22.22
C ASP A 3 13.12 -18.84 21.43
N TRP A 4 13.26 -18.77 20.09
CA TRP A 4 12.10 -18.68 19.22
C TRP A 4 11.50 -20.06 18.97
N ASP A 5 10.23 -20.20 19.31
CA ASP A 5 9.43 -21.38 18.98
C ASP A 5 9.00 -21.35 17.49
N ALA A 6 8.44 -22.46 17.01
CA ALA A 6 7.99 -22.60 15.62
C ALA A 6 6.89 -21.57 15.27
N PHE A 7 6.03 -21.22 16.23
CA PHE A 7 4.99 -20.23 16.05
C PHE A 7 5.56 -18.83 15.79
N MET A 8 6.54 -18.41 16.58
CA MET A 8 7.20 -17.11 16.39
C MET A 8 7.94 -17.05 15.05
N LEU A 9 8.62 -18.14 14.66
CA LEU A 9 9.30 -18.23 13.36
C LEU A 9 8.31 -18.12 12.18
N ALA A 10 7.15 -18.77 12.27
CA ALA A 10 6.10 -18.64 11.26
C ALA A 10 5.58 -17.20 11.13
N ARG A 11 5.37 -16.50 12.25
CA ARG A 11 4.96 -15.10 12.28
C ARG A 11 6.02 -14.18 11.67
N ILE A 12 7.30 -14.37 12.01
CA ILE A 12 8.41 -13.59 11.45
C ILE A 12 8.50 -13.82 9.94
N GLN A 13 8.40 -15.07 9.47
CA GLN A 13 8.44 -15.38 8.05
C GLN A 13 7.27 -14.73 7.29
N PHE A 14 6.07 -14.78 7.84
CA PHE A 14 4.91 -14.14 7.22
C PHE A 14 5.07 -12.61 7.20
N ALA A 15 5.46 -11.99 8.31
CA ALA A 15 5.69 -10.55 8.40
C ALA A 15 6.77 -10.08 7.40
N PHE A 16 7.84 -10.86 7.23
CA PHE A 16 8.89 -10.61 6.26
C PHE A 16 8.36 -10.65 4.82
N THR A 17 7.70 -11.74 4.44
CA THR A 17 7.22 -11.94 3.06
C THR A 17 6.10 -10.97 2.67
N VAL A 18 5.14 -10.70 3.58
CA VAL A 18 4.07 -9.74 3.32
C VAL A 18 4.60 -8.31 3.21
N SER A 19 5.60 -7.95 4.02
CA SER A 19 6.23 -6.63 3.94
C SER A 19 6.91 -6.39 2.60
N PHE A 20 7.61 -7.40 2.07
CA PHE A 20 8.16 -7.33 0.71
C PHE A 20 7.06 -7.27 -0.35
N HIS A 21 6.02 -8.09 -0.22
CA HIS A 21 4.96 -8.13 -1.23
C HIS A 21 4.21 -6.79 -1.33
N ILE A 22 3.82 -6.17 -0.22
CA ILE A 22 3.02 -4.93 -0.19
C ILE A 22 3.72 -3.77 -0.90
N ILE A 23 5.06 -3.73 -0.92
CA ILE A 23 5.84 -2.68 -1.58
C ILE A 23 5.49 -2.59 -3.08
N PHE A 24 5.39 -3.71 -3.77
CA PHE A 24 5.21 -3.72 -5.22
C PHE A 24 3.81 -3.29 -5.67
N PRO A 25 2.71 -3.83 -5.13
CA PRO A 25 1.36 -3.33 -5.42
C PRO A 25 1.18 -1.85 -5.09
N SER A 26 1.78 -1.36 -4.00
CA SER A 26 1.73 0.06 -3.64
C SER A 26 2.32 1.00 -4.71
N ILE A 27 3.22 0.50 -5.55
CA ILE A 27 3.74 1.23 -6.70
C ILE A 27 2.91 0.92 -7.95
N THR A 28 2.58 -0.35 -8.23
CA THR A 28 1.93 -0.74 -9.49
C THR A 28 0.53 -0.16 -9.65
N ILE A 29 -0.28 -0.09 -8.59
CA ILE A 29 -1.65 0.43 -8.63
C ILE A 29 -1.67 1.88 -9.14
N GLY A 30 -0.90 2.76 -8.52
CA GLY A 30 -0.86 4.16 -8.92
C GLY A 30 -0.11 4.37 -10.24
N LEU A 31 0.95 3.59 -10.49
CA LEU A 31 1.76 3.73 -11.71
C LEU A 31 1.02 3.24 -12.95
N ALA A 32 0.22 2.16 -12.89
CA ALA A 32 -0.64 1.72 -13.98
C ALA A 32 -1.63 2.81 -14.40
N SER A 33 -2.29 3.43 -13.42
CA SER A 33 -3.21 4.55 -13.65
C SER A 33 -2.48 5.78 -14.21
N TYR A 34 -1.26 6.07 -13.73
CA TYR A 34 -0.44 7.14 -14.26
C TYR A 34 -0.08 6.91 -15.73
N LEU A 35 0.26 5.68 -16.12
CA LEU A 35 0.52 5.30 -17.51
C LEU A 35 -0.72 5.49 -18.39
N ALA A 36 -1.91 5.10 -17.92
CA ALA A 36 -3.15 5.36 -18.65
C ALA A 36 -3.41 6.87 -18.84
N VAL A 37 -3.14 7.69 -17.83
CA VAL A 37 -3.24 9.15 -17.93
C VAL A 37 -2.24 9.72 -18.93
N LEU A 38 -0.98 9.27 -18.89
CA LEU A 38 0.06 9.73 -19.83
C LEU A 38 -0.32 9.39 -21.28
N GLU A 39 -0.76 8.18 -21.54
CA GLU A 39 -1.19 7.75 -22.87
C GLU A 39 -2.42 8.51 -23.36
N GLY A 40 -3.44 8.67 -22.51
CA GLY A 40 -4.64 9.46 -22.81
C GLY A 40 -4.30 10.92 -23.12
N CYS A 41 -3.38 11.54 -22.36
CA CYS A 41 -2.86 12.88 -22.63
C CYS A 41 -2.11 12.95 -23.97
N TYR A 42 -1.31 11.95 -24.29
CA TYR A 42 -0.61 11.87 -25.57
C TYR A 42 -1.61 11.77 -26.75
N LEU A 43 -2.61 10.88 -26.65
CA LEU A 43 -3.59 10.71 -27.69
C LEU A 43 -4.42 11.98 -27.94
N LYS A 44 -4.73 12.74 -26.88
CA LYS A 44 -5.50 13.99 -26.95
C LYS A 44 -4.66 15.17 -27.46
N THR A 45 -3.43 15.32 -26.99
CA THR A 45 -2.63 16.54 -27.23
C THR A 45 -1.55 16.37 -28.28
N ARG A 46 -1.19 15.13 -28.61
CA ARG A 46 -0.06 14.75 -29.46
C ARG A 46 1.29 15.32 -28.97
N ASN A 47 1.37 15.75 -27.73
CA ASN A 47 2.61 16.25 -27.16
C ASN A 47 3.58 15.07 -26.88
N PRO A 48 4.77 15.07 -27.50
CA PRO A 48 5.72 13.96 -27.42
C PRO A 48 6.25 13.68 -26.02
N VAL A 49 6.21 14.65 -25.11
CA VAL A 49 6.64 14.50 -23.73
C VAL A 49 5.84 13.42 -22.98
N TYR A 50 4.54 13.31 -23.26
CA TYR A 50 3.72 12.26 -22.63
C TYR A 50 4.10 10.86 -23.11
N LYS A 51 4.40 10.70 -24.42
CA LYS A 51 4.91 9.45 -24.98
C LYS A 51 6.26 9.06 -24.37
N GLN A 52 7.19 10.05 -24.28
CA GLN A 52 8.49 9.86 -23.65
C GLN A 52 8.37 9.35 -22.20
N LEU A 53 7.52 9.99 -21.40
CA LEU A 53 7.26 9.58 -20.03
C LEU A 53 6.58 8.22 -19.94
N TYR A 54 5.62 7.93 -20.83
CA TYR A 54 4.97 6.62 -20.91
C TYR A 54 5.99 5.51 -21.14
N LEU A 55 6.84 5.64 -22.16
CA LEU A 55 7.86 4.64 -22.49
C LEU A 55 8.91 4.46 -21.39
N PHE A 56 9.21 5.51 -20.64
CA PHE A 56 10.09 5.44 -19.48
C PHE A 56 9.42 4.69 -18.32
N TRP A 57 8.24 5.12 -17.91
CA TRP A 57 7.56 4.56 -16.75
C TRP A 57 7.00 3.16 -17.00
N SER A 58 6.67 2.78 -18.23
CA SER A 58 6.23 1.42 -18.58
C SER A 58 7.32 0.36 -18.34
N LYS A 59 8.59 0.70 -18.56
CA LYS A 59 9.73 -0.19 -18.24
C LYS A 59 9.86 -0.42 -16.73
N ILE A 60 9.70 0.65 -15.94
CA ILE A 60 9.74 0.58 -14.47
C ILE A 60 8.55 -0.21 -13.95
N PHE A 61 7.36 0.05 -14.50
CA PHE A 61 6.15 -0.70 -14.19
C PHE A 61 6.34 -2.20 -14.44
N ALA A 62 6.88 -2.59 -15.59
CA ALA A 62 7.06 -4.00 -15.95
C ALA A 62 7.93 -4.76 -14.93
N VAL A 63 9.06 -4.18 -14.52
CA VAL A 63 9.95 -4.80 -13.52
C VAL A 63 9.27 -4.88 -12.16
N ASN A 64 8.64 -3.79 -11.72
CA ASN A 64 7.95 -3.73 -10.43
C ASN A 64 6.76 -4.70 -10.39
N PHE A 65 5.97 -4.78 -11.47
CA PHE A 65 4.87 -5.71 -11.62
C PHE A 65 5.34 -7.17 -11.55
N GLY A 66 6.41 -7.53 -12.28
CA GLY A 66 6.99 -8.88 -12.23
C GLY A 66 7.42 -9.29 -10.82
N MET A 67 8.06 -8.37 -10.08
CA MET A 67 8.42 -8.62 -8.68
C MET A 67 7.18 -8.80 -7.79
N GLY A 68 6.12 -8.02 -8.04
CA GLY A 68 4.84 -8.14 -7.35
C GLY A 68 4.20 -9.51 -7.54
N VAL A 69 4.15 -9.99 -8.79
CA VAL A 69 3.59 -11.33 -9.13
C VAL A 69 4.38 -12.44 -8.43
N VAL A 70 5.71 -12.43 -8.50
CA VAL A 70 6.55 -13.45 -7.85
C VAL A 70 6.32 -13.46 -6.34
N SER A 71 6.32 -12.32 -5.68
CA SER A 71 6.11 -12.24 -4.23
C SER A 71 4.68 -12.63 -3.83
N GLY A 72 3.68 -12.32 -4.67
CA GLY A 72 2.27 -12.69 -4.44
C GLY A 72 2.03 -14.19 -4.50
N LEU A 73 2.63 -14.89 -5.47
CA LEU A 73 2.58 -16.35 -5.55
C LEU A 73 3.15 -17.00 -4.28
N VAL A 74 4.28 -16.51 -3.80
CA VAL A 74 4.88 -17.03 -2.55
C VAL A 74 3.95 -16.84 -1.35
N MET A 75 3.28 -15.68 -1.27
CA MET A 75 2.30 -15.43 -0.21
C MET A 75 1.10 -16.39 -0.26
N ALA A 76 0.57 -16.66 -1.44
CA ALA A 76 -0.53 -17.60 -1.60
C ALA A 76 -0.16 -19.00 -1.10
N PHE A 77 1.06 -19.47 -1.37
CA PHE A 77 1.55 -20.75 -0.85
C PHE A 77 1.67 -20.81 0.67
N GLN A 78 2.03 -19.69 1.32
CA GLN A 78 2.17 -19.65 2.79
C GLN A 78 0.86 -19.91 3.53
N PHE A 79 -0.29 -19.58 2.97
CA PHE A 79 -1.59 -19.89 3.58
C PHE A 79 -1.79 -21.41 3.77
N GLY A 80 -1.35 -22.21 2.80
CA GLY A 80 -1.44 -23.68 2.91
C GLY A 80 -0.28 -24.33 3.67
N THR A 81 0.93 -23.74 3.61
CA THR A 81 2.12 -24.34 4.22
C THR A 81 2.31 -23.94 5.68
N ASN A 82 2.29 -22.65 6.00
CA ASN A 82 2.61 -22.17 7.34
C ASN A 82 1.36 -21.88 8.19
N TRP A 83 0.21 -21.68 7.54
CA TRP A 83 -1.05 -21.25 8.15
C TRP A 83 -2.21 -22.17 7.77
N SER A 84 -1.97 -23.50 7.78
CA SER A 84 -2.99 -24.50 7.40
C SER A 84 -4.24 -24.44 8.29
N GLY A 85 -4.08 -24.18 9.59
CA GLY A 85 -5.22 -24.03 10.50
C GLY A 85 -6.11 -22.84 10.14
N PHE A 86 -5.52 -21.73 9.65
CA PHE A 86 -6.31 -20.62 9.10
C PHE A 86 -7.03 -21.02 7.81
N SER A 87 -6.34 -21.69 6.89
CA SER A 87 -6.91 -22.11 5.61
C SER A 87 -8.01 -23.16 5.79
N GLU A 88 -7.89 -24.04 6.74
CA GLU A 88 -8.91 -25.02 7.10
C GLU A 88 -10.14 -24.36 7.72
N PHE A 89 -9.93 -23.43 8.67
CA PHE A 89 -11.01 -22.76 9.38
C PHE A 89 -11.76 -21.73 8.52
N ALA A 90 -11.03 -20.82 7.83
CA ALA A 90 -11.60 -19.67 7.12
C ALA A 90 -11.53 -19.80 5.58
N GLY A 91 -11.06 -20.93 5.05
CA GLY A 91 -10.84 -21.13 3.62
C GLY A 91 -12.09 -21.08 2.76
N SER A 92 -13.25 -21.41 3.32
CA SER A 92 -14.55 -21.31 2.64
C SER A 92 -14.93 -19.86 2.26
N ILE A 93 -14.39 -18.87 2.96
CA ILE A 93 -14.56 -17.43 2.65
C ILE A 93 -13.34 -16.89 1.93
N THR A 94 -12.15 -17.04 2.49
CA THR A 94 -10.94 -16.43 1.93
C THR A 94 -10.51 -17.08 0.61
N GLY A 95 -10.73 -18.37 0.44
CA GLY A 95 -10.40 -19.10 -0.79
C GLY A 95 -11.13 -18.56 -2.03
N PRO A 96 -12.48 -18.47 -2.03
CA PRO A 96 -13.22 -17.85 -3.12
C PRO A 96 -12.81 -16.41 -3.40
N LEU A 97 -12.58 -15.55 -2.38
CA LEU A 97 -12.17 -14.15 -2.58
C LEU A 97 -10.80 -14.05 -3.26
N LEU A 98 -9.82 -14.88 -2.85
CA LEU A 98 -8.50 -14.96 -3.50
C LEU A 98 -8.60 -15.57 -4.92
N THR A 99 -9.51 -16.53 -5.14
CA THR A 99 -9.77 -17.10 -6.47
C THR A 99 -10.35 -16.04 -7.42
N TYR A 100 -11.30 -15.24 -6.96
CA TYR A 100 -11.84 -14.12 -7.76
C TYR A 100 -10.78 -13.07 -8.06
N GLU A 101 -9.84 -12.81 -7.16
CA GLU A 101 -8.70 -11.95 -7.42
C GLU A 101 -7.90 -12.47 -8.62
N VAL A 102 -7.52 -13.74 -8.61
CA VAL A 102 -6.77 -14.35 -9.72
C VAL A 102 -7.57 -14.30 -11.02
N MET A 103 -8.84 -14.67 -10.99
CA MET A 103 -9.67 -14.78 -12.20
C MET A 103 -10.03 -13.42 -12.81
N THR A 104 -10.34 -12.41 -12.00
CA THR A 104 -10.86 -11.13 -12.50
C THR A 104 -9.78 -10.05 -12.61
N ALA A 105 -8.70 -10.16 -11.85
CA ALA A 105 -7.62 -9.19 -11.85
C ALA A 105 -6.39 -9.71 -12.57
N PHE A 106 -5.75 -10.77 -12.07
CA PHE A 106 -4.49 -11.26 -12.64
C PHE A 106 -4.62 -11.71 -14.10
N PHE A 107 -5.70 -12.41 -14.50
CA PHE A 107 -5.90 -12.76 -15.90
C PHE A 107 -6.17 -11.54 -16.77
N LEU A 108 -6.85 -10.52 -16.26
CA LEU A 108 -7.05 -9.27 -16.97
C LEU A 108 -5.71 -8.55 -17.19
N GLU A 109 -4.90 -8.44 -16.13
CA GLU A 109 -3.57 -7.85 -16.21
C GLU A 109 -2.67 -8.61 -17.18
N ALA A 110 -2.50 -9.92 -16.99
CA ALA A 110 -1.63 -10.75 -17.81
C ALA A 110 -2.06 -10.75 -19.28
N GLY A 111 -3.37 -10.77 -19.57
CA GLY A 111 -3.92 -10.75 -20.92
C GLY A 111 -3.59 -9.47 -21.70
N PHE A 112 -3.60 -8.31 -21.03
CA PHE A 112 -3.34 -7.03 -21.68
C PHE A 112 -1.93 -6.49 -21.50
N LEU A 113 -1.16 -7.01 -20.55
CA LEU A 113 0.20 -6.56 -20.24
C LEU A 113 1.12 -6.64 -21.47
N GLY A 114 1.06 -7.71 -22.23
CA GLY A 114 1.85 -7.89 -23.43
C GLY A 114 1.56 -6.82 -24.50
N VAL A 115 0.30 -6.46 -24.69
CA VAL A 115 -0.11 -5.38 -25.60
C VAL A 115 0.37 -4.03 -25.06
N MET A 116 0.18 -3.76 -23.78
CA MET A 116 0.61 -2.53 -23.12
C MET A 116 2.13 -2.29 -23.21
N LEU A 117 2.94 -3.34 -23.05
CA LEU A 117 4.41 -3.21 -23.01
C LEU A 117 5.05 -3.25 -24.41
N PHE A 118 4.50 -4.06 -25.32
CA PHE A 118 5.16 -4.37 -26.61
C PHE A 118 4.30 -4.00 -27.82
N GLY A 119 3.08 -3.52 -27.59
CA GLY A 119 2.09 -3.24 -28.66
C GLY A 119 2.20 -1.85 -29.29
N TRP A 120 3.00 -0.93 -28.73
CA TRP A 120 3.02 0.50 -29.13
C TRP A 120 3.05 0.74 -30.64
N ASN A 121 3.91 0.00 -31.37
CA ASN A 121 4.05 0.09 -32.83
C ASN A 121 3.41 -1.10 -33.58
N LYS A 122 2.68 -1.98 -32.88
CA LYS A 122 2.14 -3.23 -33.47
C LYS A 122 0.61 -3.22 -33.56
N VAL A 123 -0.05 -2.46 -32.69
CA VAL A 123 -1.50 -2.36 -32.66
C VAL A 123 -1.95 -0.90 -32.83
N GLY A 124 -3.21 -0.69 -33.19
CA GLY A 124 -3.75 0.65 -33.31
C GLY A 124 -3.80 1.38 -31.95
N PRO A 125 -3.67 2.73 -31.92
CA PRO A 125 -3.56 3.50 -30.69
C PRO A 125 -4.77 3.36 -29.74
N ARG A 126 -5.97 3.10 -30.29
CA ARG A 126 -7.17 2.87 -29.47
C ARG A 126 -7.09 1.54 -28.71
N LEU A 127 -6.61 0.48 -29.37
CA LEU A 127 -6.45 -0.84 -28.75
C LEU A 127 -5.32 -0.82 -27.72
N HIS A 128 -4.23 -0.11 -28.00
CA HIS A 128 -3.13 0.05 -27.05
C HIS A 128 -3.59 0.77 -25.79
N PHE A 129 -4.28 1.90 -25.94
CA PHE A 129 -4.84 2.65 -24.80
C PHE A 129 -5.86 1.83 -24.01
N PHE A 130 -6.72 1.08 -24.70
CA PHE A 130 -7.65 0.15 -24.04
C PHE A 130 -6.90 -0.88 -23.20
N ALA A 131 -5.83 -1.48 -23.73
CA ALA A 131 -5.00 -2.44 -22.99
C ALA A 131 -4.36 -1.81 -21.73
N THR A 132 -3.84 -0.60 -21.85
CA THR A 132 -3.29 0.15 -20.69
C THR A 132 -4.37 0.41 -19.63
N CYS A 133 -5.58 0.78 -20.04
CA CYS A 133 -6.70 0.95 -19.11
C CYS A 133 -7.13 -0.37 -18.45
N MET A 134 -7.11 -1.49 -19.19
CA MET A 134 -7.44 -2.80 -18.63
C MET A 134 -6.41 -3.27 -17.60
N VAL A 135 -5.12 -3.04 -17.82
CA VAL A 135 -4.09 -3.30 -16.81
C VAL A 135 -4.31 -2.44 -15.58
N ALA A 136 -4.60 -1.15 -15.73
CA ALA A 136 -4.91 -0.28 -14.60
C ALA A 136 -6.16 -0.72 -13.83
N LEU A 137 -7.21 -1.16 -14.53
CA LEU A 137 -8.42 -1.72 -13.92
C LEU A 137 -8.08 -3.02 -13.17
N GLY A 138 -7.27 -3.90 -13.75
CA GLY A 138 -6.84 -5.15 -13.14
C GLY A 138 -6.15 -4.92 -11.79
N THR A 139 -5.17 -3.98 -11.73
CA THR A 139 -4.49 -3.65 -10.47
C THR A 139 -5.45 -3.14 -9.40
N PHE A 140 -6.49 -2.40 -9.78
CA PHE A 140 -7.52 -1.94 -8.86
C PHE A 140 -8.46 -3.08 -8.42
N MET A 141 -8.82 -3.99 -9.32
CA MET A 141 -9.64 -5.16 -9.01
C MET A 141 -8.89 -6.13 -8.07
N SER A 142 -7.57 -6.32 -8.26
CA SER A 142 -6.74 -7.06 -7.31
C SER A 142 -6.81 -6.43 -5.91
N THR A 143 -6.61 -5.11 -5.83
CA THR A 143 -6.74 -4.35 -4.57
C THR A 143 -8.11 -4.57 -3.91
N PHE A 144 -9.18 -4.55 -4.69
CA PHE A 144 -10.55 -4.76 -4.21
C PHE A 144 -10.70 -6.13 -3.53
N TRP A 145 -10.32 -7.22 -4.20
CA TRP A 145 -10.51 -8.57 -3.68
C TRP A 145 -9.61 -8.89 -2.48
N ILE A 146 -8.35 -8.49 -2.54
CA ILE A 146 -7.42 -8.67 -1.41
C ILE A 146 -7.91 -7.91 -0.18
N LEU A 147 -8.39 -6.67 -0.35
CA LEU A 147 -8.91 -5.91 0.77
C LEU A 147 -10.29 -6.38 1.23
N ALA A 148 -11.13 -6.95 0.37
CA ALA A 148 -12.35 -7.63 0.81
C ALA A 148 -12.03 -8.79 1.74
N SER A 149 -11.07 -9.64 1.37
CA SER A 149 -10.60 -10.75 2.21
C SER A 149 -9.98 -10.25 3.53
N ASN A 150 -9.04 -9.31 3.45
CA ASN A 150 -8.35 -8.81 4.65
C ASN A 150 -9.29 -8.02 5.59
N SER A 151 -10.23 -7.22 5.05
CA SER A 151 -11.19 -6.49 5.87
C SER A 151 -12.19 -7.40 6.56
N TRP A 152 -12.57 -8.51 5.91
CA TRP A 152 -13.40 -9.53 6.56
C TRP A 152 -12.71 -10.12 7.80
N MET A 153 -11.40 -10.36 7.75
CA MET A 153 -10.63 -10.81 8.91
C MET A 153 -10.61 -9.77 10.05
N GLN A 154 -10.83 -8.48 9.77
CA GLN A 154 -10.88 -7.41 10.76
C GLN A 154 -12.28 -7.24 11.37
N THR A 155 -13.32 -7.34 10.56
CA THR A 155 -14.73 -7.20 10.97
C THR A 155 -15.59 -8.29 10.33
N PRO A 156 -15.44 -9.55 10.77
CA PRO A 156 -16.10 -10.70 10.14
C PRO A 156 -17.62 -10.62 10.26
N GLN A 157 -18.31 -10.75 9.11
CA GLN A 157 -19.77 -10.79 9.00
C GLN A 157 -20.20 -11.73 7.88
N GLY A 158 -21.49 -12.08 7.82
CA GLY A 158 -22.07 -12.88 6.75
C GLY A 158 -21.66 -14.36 6.78
N TYR A 159 -21.42 -14.90 7.97
CA TYR A 159 -20.99 -16.29 8.17
C TYR A 159 -21.67 -16.93 9.39
N ILE A 160 -21.63 -18.26 9.42
CA ILE A 160 -21.90 -19.07 10.61
C ILE A 160 -20.72 -20.04 10.84
N ILE A 161 -20.66 -20.66 11.99
CA ILE A 161 -19.68 -21.74 12.28
C ILE A 161 -20.43 -23.05 12.29
N GLU A 162 -20.08 -23.95 11.37
CA GLU A 162 -20.61 -25.31 11.28
C GLU A 162 -19.47 -26.33 11.32
N ASN A 163 -19.57 -27.32 12.17
CA ASN A 163 -18.55 -28.38 12.34
C ASN A 163 -17.12 -27.83 12.59
N GLY A 164 -17.01 -26.70 13.28
CA GLY A 164 -15.72 -26.08 13.61
C GLY A 164 -15.07 -25.28 12.49
N VAL A 165 -15.76 -25.05 11.37
CA VAL A 165 -15.28 -24.22 10.25
C VAL A 165 -16.26 -23.11 9.93
N VAL A 166 -15.76 -22.03 9.36
CA VAL A 166 -16.58 -20.89 8.91
C VAL A 166 -17.30 -21.27 7.61
N VAL A 167 -18.60 -20.98 7.54
CA VAL A 167 -19.42 -21.17 6.34
C VAL A 167 -20.07 -19.85 5.95
N PRO A 168 -19.91 -19.36 4.71
CA PRO A 168 -20.52 -18.11 4.28
C PRO A 168 -22.04 -18.26 4.15
N THR A 169 -22.79 -17.30 4.68
CA THR A 169 -24.26 -17.22 4.58
C THR A 169 -24.73 -16.03 3.76
N ASP A 170 -23.95 -14.95 3.72
CA ASP A 170 -24.24 -13.75 2.96
C ASP A 170 -22.96 -13.15 2.38
N TRP A 171 -22.73 -13.36 1.09
CA TRP A 171 -21.55 -12.88 0.38
C TRP A 171 -21.47 -11.36 0.29
N LEU A 172 -22.59 -10.64 0.27
CA LEU A 172 -22.57 -9.18 0.26
C LEU A 172 -22.08 -8.65 1.63
N ALA A 173 -22.52 -9.25 2.73
CA ALA A 173 -22.04 -8.91 4.06
C ALA A 173 -20.57 -9.31 4.27
N VAL A 174 -20.11 -10.42 3.66
CA VAL A 174 -18.70 -10.82 3.66
C VAL A 174 -17.85 -9.80 2.95
N ILE A 175 -18.19 -9.41 1.71
CA ILE A 175 -17.39 -8.51 0.88
C ILE A 175 -17.46 -7.07 1.40
N PHE A 176 -18.68 -6.57 1.62
CA PHE A 176 -18.93 -5.19 2.07
C PHE A 176 -19.08 -5.10 3.60
N ASN A 177 -18.20 -5.82 4.32
CA ASN A 177 -18.14 -5.75 5.77
C ASN A 177 -17.85 -4.31 6.26
N PRO A 178 -18.11 -3.99 7.55
CA PRO A 178 -18.06 -2.60 8.05
C PRO A 178 -16.72 -1.88 7.87
N SER A 179 -15.60 -2.59 7.80
CA SER A 179 -14.29 -1.96 7.63
C SER A 179 -13.84 -1.86 6.16
N PHE A 180 -14.47 -2.60 5.24
CA PHE A 180 -14.04 -2.69 3.86
C PHE A 180 -13.96 -1.33 3.12
N PRO A 181 -14.99 -0.47 3.13
CA PRO A 181 -14.95 0.77 2.35
C PRO A 181 -13.83 1.72 2.79
N TYR A 182 -13.59 1.79 4.11
CA TYR A 182 -12.53 2.64 4.68
C TYR A 182 -11.14 2.09 4.32
N ARG A 183 -10.95 0.79 4.41
CA ARG A 183 -9.69 0.13 4.12
C ARG A 183 -9.36 0.19 2.63
N LEU A 184 -10.35 -0.05 1.76
CA LEU A 184 -10.17 0.06 0.32
C LEU A 184 -9.81 1.49 -0.09
N ALA A 185 -10.55 2.49 0.37
CA ALA A 185 -10.28 3.88 0.05
C ALA A 185 -8.90 4.32 0.57
N HIS A 186 -8.58 4.01 1.85
CA HIS A 186 -7.31 4.38 2.47
C HIS A 186 -6.11 3.77 1.74
N MET A 187 -6.15 2.48 1.43
CA MET A 187 -5.05 1.79 0.75
C MET A 187 -4.91 2.21 -0.72
N ALA A 188 -6.02 2.39 -1.44
CA ALA A 188 -6.00 2.86 -2.82
C ALA A 188 -5.36 4.25 -2.92
N ILE A 189 -5.79 5.20 -2.08
CA ILE A 189 -5.23 6.56 -2.05
C ILE A 189 -3.74 6.49 -1.66
N ALA A 190 -3.35 5.67 -0.69
CA ALA A 190 -1.96 5.48 -0.28
C ALA A 190 -1.08 4.97 -1.43
N ALA A 191 -1.57 4.04 -2.26
CA ALA A 191 -0.87 3.55 -3.44
C ALA A 191 -0.67 4.66 -4.50
N PHE A 192 -1.70 5.47 -4.75
CA PHE A 192 -1.58 6.64 -5.65
C PHE A 192 -0.59 7.68 -5.11
N ILE A 193 -0.61 7.97 -3.81
CA ILE A 193 0.35 8.88 -3.15
C ILE A 193 1.77 8.31 -3.29
N THR A 194 1.97 7.02 -3.05
CA THR A 194 3.28 6.35 -3.17
C THR A 194 3.85 6.48 -4.57
N SER A 195 3.05 6.23 -5.60
CA SER A 195 3.46 6.39 -7.00
C SER A 195 3.73 7.85 -7.36
N ALA A 196 2.91 8.78 -6.87
CA ALA A 196 3.13 10.21 -7.10
C ALA A 196 4.43 10.70 -6.45
N LEU A 197 4.76 10.24 -5.24
CA LEU A 197 6.02 10.55 -4.56
C LEU A 197 7.22 10.01 -5.33
N LEU A 198 7.13 8.79 -5.87
CA LEU A 198 8.18 8.21 -6.71
C LEU A 198 8.42 9.04 -7.98
N VAL A 199 7.33 9.47 -8.65
CA VAL A 199 7.41 10.33 -9.85
C VAL A 199 8.02 11.71 -9.52
N VAL A 200 7.57 12.33 -8.42
CA VAL A 200 8.10 13.62 -7.94
C VAL A 200 9.58 13.51 -7.57
N ALA A 201 9.96 12.47 -6.82
CA ALA A 201 11.34 12.25 -6.40
C ALA A 201 12.27 12.03 -7.60
N THR A 202 11.83 11.27 -8.61
CA THR A 202 12.57 11.06 -9.85
C THR A 202 12.77 12.37 -10.60
N GLY A 203 11.70 13.16 -10.78
CA GLY A 203 11.79 14.48 -11.39
C GLY A 203 12.72 15.43 -10.61
N ALA A 204 12.62 15.44 -9.28
CA ALA A 204 13.47 16.25 -8.41
C ALA A 204 14.95 15.84 -8.46
N TRP A 205 15.23 14.55 -8.53
CA TRP A 205 16.59 14.01 -8.71
C TRP A 205 17.23 14.54 -9.99
N HIS A 206 16.53 14.45 -11.12
CA HIS A 206 17.02 14.94 -12.40
C HIS A 206 17.18 16.45 -12.43
N ALA A 207 16.25 17.19 -11.82
CA ALA A 207 16.34 18.65 -11.68
C ALA A 207 17.57 19.07 -10.85
N LEU A 208 17.91 18.34 -9.77
CA LEU A 208 19.14 18.56 -8.98
C LEU A 208 20.41 18.29 -9.78
N LYS A 209 20.37 17.35 -10.73
CA LYS A 209 21.48 17.06 -11.66
C LYS A 209 21.57 18.04 -12.83
N GLY A 210 20.75 19.08 -12.83
CA GLY A 210 20.75 20.13 -13.86
C GLY A 210 19.84 19.83 -15.07
N LYS A 211 19.22 18.65 -15.17
CA LYS A 211 18.28 18.33 -16.24
C LYS A 211 16.92 18.97 -15.93
N ARG A 212 16.54 19.97 -16.72
CA ARG A 212 15.31 20.76 -16.53
C ARG A 212 14.46 20.80 -17.79
N ASP A 213 14.40 19.69 -18.49
CA ASP A 213 13.61 19.53 -19.69
C ASP A 213 12.09 19.46 -19.41
N ALA A 214 11.31 19.37 -20.48
CA ALA A 214 9.86 19.30 -20.40
C ALA A 214 9.37 18.03 -19.67
N ALA A 215 10.10 16.91 -19.78
CA ALA A 215 9.76 15.66 -19.11
C ALA A 215 9.92 15.77 -17.59
N VAL A 216 11.05 16.31 -17.12
CA VAL A 216 11.29 16.58 -15.68
C VAL A 216 10.24 17.51 -15.10
N ASN A 217 9.98 18.63 -15.79
CA ASN A 217 8.96 19.59 -15.35
C ASN A 217 7.56 18.97 -15.33
N LYS A 218 7.24 18.09 -16.27
CA LYS A 218 5.95 17.40 -16.33
C LYS A 218 5.80 16.40 -15.18
N MET A 219 6.84 15.60 -14.86
CA MET A 219 6.84 14.70 -13.69
C MET A 219 6.56 15.46 -12.40
N LEU A 220 7.31 16.53 -12.13
CA LEU A 220 7.10 17.37 -10.94
C LEU A 220 5.68 17.97 -10.91
N SER A 221 5.23 18.54 -12.03
CA SER A 221 3.92 19.19 -12.10
C SER A 221 2.76 18.23 -11.91
N MET A 222 2.80 17.04 -12.55
CA MET A 222 1.71 16.04 -12.44
C MET A 222 1.71 15.40 -11.05
N GLY A 223 2.87 14.99 -10.54
CA GLY A 223 2.96 14.35 -9.23
C GLY A 223 2.56 15.30 -8.10
N LEU A 224 3.09 16.53 -8.08
CA LEU A 224 2.70 17.54 -7.06
C LEU A 224 1.22 17.93 -7.18
N GLY A 225 0.70 18.00 -8.40
CA GLY A 225 -0.72 18.29 -8.63
C GLY A 225 -1.64 17.17 -8.13
N LEU A 226 -1.19 15.93 -8.13
CA LEU A 226 -1.92 14.80 -7.55
C LEU A 226 -1.81 14.80 -6.01
N LEU A 227 -0.62 15.02 -5.47
CA LEU A 227 -0.38 15.01 -4.03
C LEU A 227 -1.21 16.08 -3.28
N ILE A 228 -1.40 17.28 -3.85
CA ILE A 228 -2.16 18.35 -3.16
C ILE A 228 -3.63 17.99 -2.96
N VAL A 229 -4.17 17.07 -3.76
CA VAL A 229 -5.53 16.56 -3.64
C VAL A 229 -5.58 15.32 -2.76
N LEU A 230 -4.70 14.35 -3.04
CA LEU A 230 -4.78 13.03 -2.41
C LEU A 230 -4.30 13.03 -0.96
N VAL A 231 -3.30 13.85 -0.60
CA VAL A 231 -2.78 13.82 0.79
C VAL A 231 -3.80 14.37 1.79
N PRO A 232 -4.50 15.51 1.57
CA PRO A 232 -5.61 15.90 2.43
C PRO A 232 -6.75 14.88 2.46
N LEU A 233 -7.09 14.29 1.31
CA LEU A 233 -8.12 13.25 1.23
C LEU A 233 -7.71 12.01 2.05
N GLN A 234 -6.43 11.62 2.04
CA GLN A 234 -5.89 10.51 2.83
C GLN A 234 -6.05 10.77 4.33
N VAL A 235 -5.80 12.00 4.78
CA VAL A 235 -6.01 12.38 6.19
C VAL A 235 -7.49 12.22 6.57
N LEU A 236 -8.39 12.73 5.74
CA LEU A 236 -9.84 12.63 5.98
C LEU A 236 -10.30 11.17 6.03
N VAL A 237 -9.91 10.34 5.04
CA VAL A 237 -10.27 8.92 5.00
C VAL A 237 -9.60 8.17 6.15
N GLY A 238 -8.40 8.57 6.57
CA GLY A 238 -7.69 8.02 7.72
C GLY A 238 -8.42 8.27 9.03
N ASP A 239 -8.95 9.47 9.24
CA ASP A 239 -9.77 9.82 10.38
C ASP A 239 -11.05 8.96 10.43
N MET A 240 -11.79 8.88 9.33
CA MET A 240 -12.97 8.03 9.22
C MET A 240 -12.66 6.55 9.49
N HIS A 241 -11.50 6.06 9.04
CA HIS A 241 -11.03 4.70 9.30
C HIS A 241 -10.69 4.50 10.78
N GLY A 242 -10.09 5.51 11.44
CA GLY A 242 -9.84 5.52 12.89
C GLY A 242 -11.12 5.40 13.71
N LEU A 243 -12.15 6.19 13.38
CA LEU A 243 -13.47 6.11 14.01
C LEU A 243 -14.16 4.76 13.81
N ASN A 244 -14.06 4.18 12.62
CA ASN A 244 -14.54 2.82 12.35
C ASN A 244 -13.78 1.79 13.20
N THR A 245 -12.47 1.94 13.33
CA THR A 245 -11.64 1.05 14.15
C THR A 245 -11.98 1.18 15.63
N LEU A 246 -12.23 2.38 16.14
CA LEU A 246 -12.69 2.58 17.51
C LEU A 246 -13.99 1.83 17.80
N LYS A 247 -14.93 1.86 16.86
CA LYS A 247 -16.23 1.18 16.98
C LYS A 247 -16.11 -0.34 17.03
N TYR A 248 -15.28 -0.94 16.19
CA TYR A 248 -15.24 -2.40 16.01
C TYR A 248 -14.04 -3.08 16.66
N GLN A 249 -12.96 -2.35 16.94
CA GLN A 249 -11.73 -2.88 17.54
C GLN A 249 -11.14 -1.87 18.56
N PRO A 250 -11.85 -1.56 19.64
CA PRO A 250 -11.45 -0.51 20.59
C PRO A 250 -10.10 -0.78 21.26
N ALA A 251 -9.74 -2.04 21.53
CA ALA A 251 -8.43 -2.42 22.05
C ALA A 251 -7.27 -2.00 21.11
N LYS A 252 -7.49 -2.07 19.78
CA LYS A 252 -6.53 -1.59 18.80
C LYS A 252 -6.32 -0.08 18.93
N ILE A 253 -7.36 0.72 19.10
CA ILE A 253 -7.23 2.17 19.26
C ILE A 253 -6.52 2.49 20.56
N ALA A 254 -6.84 1.83 21.68
CA ALA A 254 -6.11 1.99 22.93
C ALA A 254 -4.60 1.72 22.78
N ALA A 255 -4.25 0.68 22.01
CA ALA A 255 -2.85 0.36 21.71
C ALA A 255 -2.20 1.39 20.77
N VAL A 256 -2.93 1.91 19.76
CA VAL A 256 -2.49 2.99 18.87
C VAL A 256 -2.16 4.25 19.64
N GLU A 257 -3.03 4.61 20.58
CA GLU A 257 -2.84 5.81 21.39
C GLU A 257 -1.83 5.62 22.53
N GLY A 258 -1.44 4.38 22.85
CA GLY A 258 -0.60 4.08 24.01
C GLY A 258 -1.30 4.40 25.33
N HIS A 259 -2.63 4.35 25.31
CA HIS A 259 -3.47 4.74 26.44
C HIS A 259 -3.80 3.50 27.28
N PHE A 260 -3.12 3.37 28.43
CA PHE A 260 -3.28 2.19 29.30
C PHE A 260 -4.38 2.32 30.33
N LYS A 261 -4.56 3.51 30.95
CA LYS A 261 -5.50 3.73 32.05
C LYS A 261 -6.23 5.05 31.91
N ASN A 262 -7.50 5.06 32.25
CA ASN A 262 -8.28 6.28 32.40
C ASN A 262 -8.10 6.82 33.84
N GLU A 263 -7.75 8.09 33.99
CA GLU A 263 -7.61 8.78 35.27
C GLU A 263 -8.89 9.60 35.54
N GLY A 264 -9.70 9.14 36.48
CA GLY A 264 -10.95 9.79 36.80
C GLY A 264 -11.88 10.01 35.61
N ASN A 265 -12.39 11.24 35.45
CA ASN A 265 -13.22 11.66 34.33
C ASN A 265 -12.47 12.59 33.36
N GLU A 266 -11.13 12.60 33.39
CA GLU A 266 -10.35 13.46 32.51
C GLU A 266 -10.40 12.98 31.04
N PRO A 267 -10.49 13.92 30.08
CA PRO A 267 -10.50 13.55 28.66
C PRO A 267 -9.17 12.94 28.27
N THR A 268 -9.21 11.99 27.33
CA THR A 268 -8.02 11.27 26.86
C THR A 268 -7.06 12.21 26.13
N PRO A 269 -5.80 12.35 26.56
CA PRO A 269 -4.80 13.14 25.88
C PRO A 269 -4.33 12.46 24.58
N LEU A 270 -3.81 13.21 23.63
CA LEU A 270 -3.05 12.67 22.50
C LEU A 270 -1.57 12.59 22.89
N ILE A 271 -1.04 11.38 22.99
CA ILE A 271 0.39 11.17 23.25
C ILE A 271 1.15 11.26 21.92
N LEU A 272 1.90 12.35 21.71
CA LEU A 272 2.70 12.53 20.51
C LEU A 272 3.95 11.65 20.48
N PHE A 273 4.60 11.53 21.63
CA PHE A 273 5.81 10.74 21.85
C PHE A 273 5.70 10.03 23.18
N GLY A 274 6.24 8.82 23.26
CA GLY A 274 6.29 8.03 24.49
C GLY A 274 6.79 6.62 24.21
N ILE A 275 7.07 5.88 25.26
CA ILE A 275 7.51 4.48 25.18
C ILE A 275 6.46 3.63 25.91
N PRO A 276 5.50 3.03 25.20
CA PRO A 276 4.54 2.11 25.78
C PRO A 276 5.26 0.90 26.40
N ASP A 277 4.99 0.63 27.66
CA ASP A 277 5.51 -0.51 28.41
C ASP A 277 4.34 -1.45 28.76
N MET A 278 4.30 -2.59 28.10
CA MET A 278 3.22 -3.58 28.26
C MET A 278 3.25 -4.28 29.61
N GLU A 279 4.41 -4.35 30.27
CA GLU A 279 4.56 -4.99 31.58
C GLU A 279 4.17 -4.03 32.70
N ALA A 280 4.65 -2.78 32.61
CA ALA A 280 4.32 -1.72 33.58
C ALA A 280 2.89 -1.18 33.38
N GLU A 281 2.24 -1.51 32.25
CA GLU A 281 0.91 -1.01 31.87
C GLU A 281 0.84 0.52 31.88
N GLU A 282 1.85 1.16 31.31
CA GLU A 282 1.94 2.63 31.20
C GLU A 282 2.76 3.05 29.97
N THR A 283 2.58 4.31 29.54
CA THR A 283 3.47 4.93 28.56
C THR A 283 4.47 5.85 29.27
N LYS A 284 5.75 5.49 29.20
CA LYS A 284 6.84 6.23 29.82
C LYS A 284 7.30 7.40 28.95
N TYR A 285 7.86 8.44 29.58
CA TYR A 285 8.45 9.63 28.90
C TYR A 285 7.49 10.28 27.91
N LYS A 286 6.21 10.34 28.26
CA LYS A 286 5.16 10.84 27.36
C LYS A 286 5.23 12.36 27.19
N VAL A 287 5.09 12.78 25.92
CA VAL A 287 4.79 14.16 25.53
C VAL A 287 3.37 14.14 24.99
N GLU A 288 2.45 14.82 25.68
CA GLU A 288 1.04 14.73 25.41
C GLU A 288 0.38 16.10 25.23
N ILE A 289 -0.69 16.13 24.45
CA ILE A 289 -1.57 17.28 24.31
C ILE A 289 -2.89 16.93 24.99
N PRO A 290 -3.27 17.64 26.08
CA PRO A 290 -4.49 17.35 26.83
C PRO A 290 -5.74 17.41 25.94
N ALA A 291 -6.69 16.50 26.17
CA ALA A 291 -8.00 16.41 25.50
C ALA A 291 -7.99 16.23 23.96
N LEU A 292 -6.83 16.29 23.31
CA LEU A 292 -6.77 16.19 21.84
C LEU A 292 -7.08 14.78 21.34
N GLY A 293 -6.74 13.72 22.09
CA GLY A 293 -7.14 12.36 21.78
C GLY A 293 -8.65 12.18 21.80
N SER A 294 -9.32 12.71 22.84
CA SER A 294 -10.78 12.76 22.92
C SER A 294 -11.39 13.52 21.73
N LEU A 295 -10.87 14.70 21.42
CA LEU A 295 -11.38 15.51 20.30
C LEU A 295 -11.31 14.77 18.97
N ILE A 296 -10.19 14.13 18.65
CA ILE A 296 -10.00 13.40 17.38
C ILE A 296 -10.89 12.16 17.33
N LEU A 297 -10.92 11.35 18.40
CA LEU A 297 -11.57 10.04 18.37
C LEU A 297 -13.05 10.04 18.74
N THR A 298 -13.53 11.08 19.46
CA THR A 298 -14.93 11.14 19.91
C THR A 298 -15.65 12.40 19.45
N HIS A 299 -14.95 13.33 18.78
CA HIS A 299 -15.44 14.66 18.41
C HIS A 299 -16.00 15.45 19.62
N SER A 300 -15.48 15.17 20.81
CA SER A 300 -15.84 15.83 22.08
C SER A 300 -14.59 16.04 22.92
N LEU A 301 -14.56 17.12 23.66
CA LEU A 301 -13.48 17.43 24.59
C LEU A 301 -13.63 16.74 25.96
N ASP A 302 -14.79 16.13 26.24
CA ASP A 302 -15.15 15.60 27.56
C ASP A 302 -15.23 14.07 27.61
N LYS A 303 -15.20 13.38 26.44
CA LYS A 303 -15.36 11.94 26.39
C LYS A 303 -14.02 11.24 26.51
N GLN A 304 -14.01 10.09 27.17
CA GLN A 304 -12.86 9.20 27.25
C GLN A 304 -12.88 8.16 26.11
N VAL A 305 -11.69 7.72 25.74
CA VAL A 305 -11.47 6.58 24.85
C VAL A 305 -11.20 5.35 25.73
N PRO A 306 -11.64 4.14 25.36
CA PRO A 306 -11.33 2.92 26.11
C PRO A 306 -9.82 2.77 26.34
N ALA A 307 -9.46 2.44 27.58
CA ALA A 307 -8.07 2.20 27.97
C ALA A 307 -7.68 0.73 27.73
N LEU A 308 -6.40 0.49 27.48
CA LEU A 308 -5.91 -0.87 27.14
C LEU A 308 -6.11 -1.87 28.29
N THR A 309 -6.05 -1.41 29.53
CA THR A 309 -6.27 -2.26 30.73
C THR A 309 -7.73 -2.66 30.96
N GLU A 310 -8.69 -2.08 30.23
CA GLU A 310 -10.09 -2.50 30.25
C GLU A 310 -10.32 -3.84 29.52
N PHE A 311 -9.34 -4.27 28.70
CA PHE A 311 -9.37 -5.55 27.98
C PHE A 311 -8.57 -6.60 28.73
N ALA A 312 -8.92 -7.88 28.57
CA ALA A 312 -8.17 -8.99 29.13
C ALA A 312 -6.73 -8.97 28.60
N LYS A 313 -5.75 -9.29 29.43
CA LYS A 313 -4.32 -9.15 29.11
C LYS A 313 -3.93 -9.98 27.87
N GLU A 314 -4.53 -11.15 27.72
CA GLU A 314 -4.34 -12.05 26.57
C GLU A 314 -4.98 -11.56 25.26
N ASP A 315 -5.85 -10.54 25.31
CA ASP A 315 -6.52 -9.95 24.13
C ASP A 315 -5.93 -8.61 23.71
N ARG A 316 -4.90 -8.14 24.42
CA ARG A 316 -4.29 -6.85 24.15
C ARG A 316 -3.26 -6.92 23.04
N PRO A 317 -3.36 -6.09 21.99
CA PRO A 317 -2.29 -5.97 21.01
C PRO A 317 -1.03 -5.34 21.63
N ASN A 318 0.13 -5.60 21.01
CA ASN A 318 1.39 -5.00 21.43
C ASN A 318 1.40 -3.50 21.15
N SER A 319 1.13 -2.69 22.18
CA SER A 319 1.05 -1.23 22.07
C SER A 319 2.37 -0.62 21.61
N THR A 320 3.52 -1.14 22.01
CA THR A 320 4.82 -0.58 21.61
C THR A 320 5.00 -0.54 20.10
N ILE A 321 4.67 -1.65 19.40
CA ILE A 321 4.78 -1.73 17.95
C ILE A 321 3.69 -0.87 17.28
N VAL A 322 2.44 -1.01 17.74
CA VAL A 322 1.28 -0.35 17.12
C VAL A 322 1.36 1.18 17.28
N PHE A 323 1.74 1.66 18.44
CA PHE A 323 1.95 3.08 18.75
C PHE A 323 2.96 3.73 17.80
N TRP A 324 4.16 3.14 17.69
CA TRP A 324 5.21 3.72 16.87
C TRP A 324 4.93 3.59 15.38
N SER A 325 4.36 2.47 14.94
CA SER A 325 3.97 2.29 13.55
C SER A 325 2.96 3.36 13.11
N PHE A 326 1.94 3.64 13.92
CA PHE A 326 0.97 4.69 13.64
C PHE A 326 1.62 6.07 13.56
N ARG A 327 2.50 6.41 14.51
CA ARG A 327 3.18 7.72 14.55
C ARG A 327 4.11 7.93 13.37
N ILE A 328 4.82 6.88 12.93
CA ILE A 328 5.64 6.93 11.70
C ILE A 328 4.74 7.19 10.48
N MET A 329 3.63 6.45 10.34
CA MET A 329 2.68 6.64 9.25
C MET A 329 2.11 8.07 9.23
N ALA A 330 1.57 8.53 10.35
CA ALA A 330 0.96 9.86 10.48
C ALA A 330 1.98 10.99 10.30
N GLY A 331 3.16 10.87 10.90
CA GLY A 331 4.24 11.84 10.78
C GLY A 331 4.74 11.98 9.34
N LEU A 332 4.90 10.87 8.62
CA LEU A 332 5.23 10.90 7.19
C LEU A 332 4.09 11.53 6.37
N GLY A 333 2.82 11.27 6.73
CA GLY A 333 1.66 11.92 6.12
C GLY A 333 1.71 13.45 6.24
N MET A 334 2.09 13.97 7.41
CA MET A 334 2.28 15.41 7.61
C MET A 334 3.43 15.98 6.78
N LEU A 335 4.54 15.24 6.64
CA LEU A 335 5.64 15.63 5.76
C LEU A 335 5.24 15.60 4.28
N MET A 336 4.41 14.64 3.86
CA MET A 336 3.83 14.60 2.51
C MET A 336 2.92 15.80 2.25
N LEU A 337 2.13 16.22 3.25
CA LEU A 337 1.30 17.42 3.16
C LEU A 337 2.16 18.67 2.99
N LEU A 338 3.24 18.80 3.78
CA LEU A 338 4.21 19.88 3.64
C LEU A 338 4.83 19.90 2.23
N LEU A 339 5.25 18.74 1.71
CA LEU A 339 5.78 18.61 0.35
C LEU A 339 4.77 19.06 -0.70
N ALA A 340 3.51 18.63 -0.56
CA ALA A 340 2.43 18.95 -1.48
C ALA A 340 2.13 20.46 -1.50
N LEU A 341 2.02 21.08 -0.32
CA LEU A 341 1.76 22.52 -0.18
C LEU A 341 2.93 23.36 -0.73
N TRP A 342 4.15 23.06 -0.27
CA TRP A 342 5.36 23.78 -0.72
C TRP A 342 5.60 23.61 -2.21
N GLY A 343 5.47 22.37 -2.72
CA GLY A 343 5.65 22.08 -4.13
C GLY A 343 4.64 22.80 -5.03
N ASN A 344 3.36 22.84 -4.64
CA ASN A 344 2.33 23.53 -5.42
C ASN A 344 2.45 25.07 -5.33
N TRP A 345 2.94 25.59 -4.21
CA TRP A 345 3.31 27.00 -4.14
C TRP A 345 4.43 27.36 -5.14
N LEU A 346 5.48 26.52 -5.23
CA LEU A 346 6.57 26.69 -6.19
C LEU A 346 6.14 26.42 -7.65
N ARG A 347 5.10 25.59 -7.86
CA ARG A 347 4.56 25.25 -9.18
C ARG A 347 4.08 26.48 -9.95
N ARG A 348 3.56 27.51 -9.25
CA ARG A 348 3.19 28.79 -9.83
C ARG A 348 4.44 29.50 -10.34
N GLY A 349 4.73 29.36 -11.65
CA GLY A 349 5.91 29.93 -12.31
C GLY A 349 7.12 28.99 -12.39
N GLN A 350 6.95 27.69 -12.18
CA GLN A 350 8.00 26.65 -12.29
C GLN A 350 9.28 26.98 -11.49
N ARG A 351 9.11 27.52 -10.28
CA ARG A 351 10.21 28.06 -9.45
C ARG A 351 11.06 26.98 -8.77
N TRP A 352 10.66 25.69 -8.82
CA TRP A 352 11.39 24.58 -8.18
C TRP A 352 12.83 24.45 -8.65
N GLY A 353 13.14 24.74 -9.93
CA GLY A 353 14.49 24.66 -10.47
C GLY A 353 15.53 25.49 -9.72
N ASN A 354 15.12 26.56 -9.06
CA ASN A 354 16.00 27.47 -8.31
C ASN A 354 15.92 27.23 -6.78
N LYS A 355 15.31 26.12 -6.33
CA LYS A 355 15.11 25.81 -4.93
C LYS A 355 15.70 24.43 -4.58
N PRO A 356 17.03 24.31 -4.46
CA PRO A 356 17.70 23.02 -4.22
C PRO A 356 17.26 22.36 -2.92
N LEU A 357 16.90 23.10 -1.89
CA LEU A 357 16.40 22.56 -0.62
C LEU A 357 15.07 21.81 -0.83
N PHE A 358 14.13 22.41 -1.59
CA PHE A 358 12.87 21.74 -1.94
C PHE A 358 13.12 20.46 -2.74
N LEU A 359 13.99 20.51 -3.74
CA LEU A 359 14.29 19.33 -4.57
C LEU A 359 14.95 18.21 -3.75
N ARG A 360 15.86 18.55 -2.82
CA ARG A 360 16.45 17.55 -1.89
C ARG A 360 15.38 16.93 -0.99
N PHE A 361 14.48 17.76 -0.46
CA PHE A 361 13.36 17.27 0.34
C PHE A 361 12.45 16.37 -0.48
N ALA A 362 12.10 16.71 -1.71
CA ALA A 362 11.30 15.90 -2.62
C ALA A 362 11.96 14.55 -2.93
N VAL A 363 13.28 14.50 -3.12
CA VAL A 363 14.03 13.24 -3.29
C VAL A 363 13.98 12.38 -2.02
N LEU A 364 14.20 12.99 -0.85
CA LEU A 364 14.13 12.29 0.44
C LEU A 364 12.75 11.69 0.69
N MET A 365 11.70 12.39 0.28
CA MET A 365 10.32 11.92 0.40
C MET A 365 9.95 10.81 -0.59
N GLY A 366 10.79 10.47 -1.57
CA GLY A 366 10.53 9.41 -2.55
C GLY A 366 10.10 8.08 -1.94
N PRO A 367 10.87 7.50 -1.00
CA PRO A 367 10.50 6.24 -0.35
C PRO A 367 9.46 6.37 0.75
N SER A 368 9.09 7.58 1.17
CA SER A 368 8.22 7.80 2.34
C SER A 368 6.84 7.15 2.21
N GLY A 369 6.29 7.10 0.98
CA GLY A 369 5.03 6.41 0.72
C GLY A 369 5.08 4.92 1.06
N LEU A 370 6.16 4.24 0.68
CA LEU A 370 6.38 2.82 1.00
C LEU A 370 6.52 2.60 2.51
N VAL A 371 7.29 3.46 3.19
CA VAL A 371 7.46 3.38 4.65
C VAL A 371 6.13 3.61 5.37
N ALA A 372 5.34 4.60 4.93
CA ALA A 372 4.05 4.89 5.51
C ALA A 372 3.05 3.75 5.29
N VAL A 373 3.03 3.12 4.11
CA VAL A 373 2.19 1.95 3.81
C VAL A 373 2.56 0.78 4.72
N LEU A 374 3.85 0.45 4.86
CA LEU A 374 4.30 -0.63 5.75
C LEU A 374 3.95 -0.34 7.22
N ALA A 375 4.18 0.88 7.67
CA ALA A 375 3.83 1.30 9.02
C ALA A 375 2.31 1.19 9.26
N GLY A 376 1.48 1.58 8.30
CA GLY A 376 0.02 1.40 8.34
C GLY A 376 -0.40 -0.06 8.42
N TRP A 377 0.25 -0.94 7.67
CA TRP A 377 0.01 -2.39 7.75
C TRP A 377 0.43 -2.97 9.10
N PHE A 378 1.57 -2.57 9.66
CA PHE A 378 1.96 -2.99 11.02
C PHE A 378 0.96 -2.51 12.06
N THR A 379 0.50 -1.25 11.99
CA THR A 379 -0.56 -0.74 12.85
C THR A 379 -1.81 -1.62 12.78
N THR A 380 -2.22 -1.98 11.57
CA THR A 380 -3.45 -2.75 11.33
C THR A 380 -3.33 -4.21 11.79
N GLU A 381 -2.27 -4.90 11.39
CA GLU A 381 -2.14 -6.35 11.56
C GLU A 381 -1.58 -6.73 12.94
N VAL A 382 -0.63 -5.97 13.48
CA VAL A 382 -0.18 -6.15 14.86
C VAL A 382 -1.27 -5.67 15.83
N GLY A 383 -2.00 -4.61 15.46
CA GLY A 383 -3.13 -4.11 16.25
C GLY A 383 -4.36 -5.05 16.27
N ARG A 384 -4.43 -6.04 15.38
CA ARG A 384 -5.45 -7.10 15.43
C ARG A 384 -5.07 -8.25 16.36
N GLN A 385 -3.77 -8.45 16.63
CA GLN A 385 -3.33 -9.56 17.47
C GLN A 385 -3.95 -9.49 18.87
N PRO A 386 -4.25 -10.65 19.48
CA PRO A 386 -3.81 -12.01 19.10
C PRO A 386 -4.71 -12.75 18.08
N TRP A 387 -5.60 -12.06 17.41
CA TRP A 387 -6.57 -12.66 16.48
C TRP A 387 -6.04 -12.69 15.03
N VAL A 388 -6.25 -13.79 14.34
CA VAL A 388 -6.13 -13.88 12.87
C VAL A 388 -7.45 -13.51 12.19
N VAL A 389 -8.57 -13.96 12.75
CA VAL A 389 -9.92 -13.45 12.44
C VAL A 389 -10.48 -12.86 13.73
N TYR A 390 -10.71 -11.56 13.76
CA TYR A 390 -10.97 -10.81 14.98
C TYR A 390 -12.19 -11.35 15.75
N GLY A 391 -11.97 -11.73 17.02
CA GLY A 391 -12.99 -12.32 17.90
C GLY A 391 -13.43 -13.73 17.56
N VAL A 392 -12.85 -14.39 16.53
CA VAL A 392 -13.31 -15.67 16.02
C VAL A 392 -12.21 -16.74 16.07
N GLN A 393 -11.02 -16.44 15.54
CA GLN A 393 -9.88 -17.38 15.53
C GLN A 393 -8.62 -16.69 16.04
N ARG A 394 -7.96 -17.28 17.03
CA ARG A 394 -6.67 -16.81 17.51
C ARG A 394 -5.56 -17.19 16.56
N THR A 395 -4.50 -16.38 16.51
CA THR A 395 -3.34 -16.63 15.63
C THR A 395 -2.61 -17.93 16.00
N VAL A 396 -2.60 -18.31 17.27
CA VAL A 396 -1.99 -19.56 17.75
C VAL A 396 -2.69 -20.80 17.20
N ASP A 397 -4.01 -20.72 16.98
CA ASP A 397 -4.84 -21.83 16.45
C ASP A 397 -4.80 -21.90 14.91
N ALA A 398 -4.19 -20.91 14.27
CA ALA A 398 -4.14 -20.78 12.81
C ALA A 398 -2.86 -21.36 12.19
N VAL A 399 -1.81 -21.57 13.00
CA VAL A 399 -0.50 -22.00 12.53
C VAL A 399 -0.46 -23.49 12.19
N SER A 400 0.35 -23.86 11.22
CA SER A 400 0.65 -25.27 10.90
C SER A 400 1.54 -25.91 11.97
N GLY A 401 1.38 -27.22 12.18
CA GLY A 401 2.10 -27.99 13.22
C GLY A 401 3.57 -28.31 12.85
N HIS A 402 4.32 -27.37 12.27
CA HIS A 402 5.73 -27.58 11.93
C HIS A 402 6.64 -27.45 13.15
N GLY A 403 7.74 -28.21 13.15
CA GLY A 403 8.79 -28.08 14.17
C GLY A 403 9.68 -26.86 13.97
N VAL A 404 10.46 -26.54 15.01
CA VAL A 404 11.38 -25.37 15.01
C VAL A 404 12.41 -25.45 13.88
N LEU A 405 13.05 -26.61 13.68
CA LEU A 405 14.12 -26.76 12.68
C LEU A 405 13.66 -26.54 11.24
N PRO A 406 12.56 -27.16 10.76
CA PRO A 406 12.01 -26.86 9.43
C PRO A 406 11.66 -25.38 9.25
N MET A 407 11.06 -24.73 10.26
CA MET A 407 10.72 -23.31 10.19
C MET A 407 11.95 -22.40 10.16
N THR A 408 13.00 -22.73 10.90
CA THR A 408 14.26 -21.99 10.86
C THR A 408 14.93 -22.07 9.48
N ILE A 409 15.00 -23.28 8.92
CA ILE A 409 15.57 -23.50 7.57
C ILE A 409 14.74 -22.73 6.53
N SER A 410 13.42 -22.86 6.59
CA SER A 410 12.51 -22.15 5.70
C SER A 410 12.73 -20.64 5.75
N LEU A 411 12.71 -20.04 6.93
CA LEU A 411 12.94 -18.61 7.12
C LEU A 411 14.30 -18.16 6.56
N ALA A 412 15.38 -18.90 6.86
CA ALA A 412 16.71 -18.59 6.37
C ALA A 412 16.77 -18.61 4.82
N VAL A 413 16.18 -19.63 4.20
CA VAL A 413 16.08 -19.73 2.74
C VAL A 413 15.29 -18.57 2.15
N PHE A 414 14.14 -18.22 2.75
CA PHE A 414 13.35 -17.06 2.31
C PHE A 414 14.14 -15.75 2.39
N ILE A 415 14.84 -15.50 3.48
CA ILE A 415 15.67 -14.28 3.62
C ILE A 415 16.72 -14.23 2.52
N VAL A 416 17.46 -15.31 2.26
CA VAL A 416 18.50 -15.35 1.23
C VAL A 416 17.92 -15.12 -0.17
N ILE A 417 16.83 -15.83 -0.52
CA ILE A 417 16.21 -15.71 -1.85
C ILE A 417 15.61 -14.30 -2.04
N TYR A 418 14.88 -13.80 -1.06
CA TYR A 418 14.25 -12.49 -1.15
C TYR A 418 15.28 -11.36 -1.24
N CYS A 419 16.31 -11.37 -0.39
CA CYS A 419 17.38 -10.38 -0.46
C CYS A 419 18.12 -10.43 -1.80
N SER A 420 18.33 -11.63 -2.37
CA SER A 420 18.98 -11.79 -3.66
C SER A 420 18.08 -11.30 -4.82
N VAL A 421 16.89 -11.85 -4.95
CA VAL A 421 15.99 -11.57 -6.10
C VAL A 421 15.50 -10.12 -6.05
N PHE A 422 14.93 -9.70 -4.92
CA PHE A 422 14.38 -8.36 -4.80
C PHE A 422 15.45 -7.29 -4.60
N GLY A 423 16.61 -7.65 -4.04
CA GLY A 423 17.77 -6.75 -3.99
C GLY A 423 18.27 -6.41 -5.39
N VAL A 424 18.43 -7.39 -6.26
CA VAL A 424 18.81 -7.16 -7.67
C VAL A 424 17.72 -6.38 -8.40
N GLY A 425 16.45 -6.73 -8.22
CA GLY A 425 15.32 -6.01 -8.83
C GLY A 425 15.25 -4.56 -8.40
N THR A 426 15.41 -4.28 -7.10
CA THR A 426 15.43 -2.92 -6.55
C THR A 426 16.63 -2.12 -7.06
N TYR A 427 17.82 -2.73 -7.11
CA TYR A 427 19.00 -2.10 -7.70
C TYR A 427 18.75 -1.69 -9.15
N TYR A 428 18.13 -2.58 -9.94
CA TYR A 428 17.81 -2.31 -11.34
C TYR A 428 16.78 -1.19 -11.50
N LEU A 429 15.73 -1.19 -10.66
CA LEU A 429 14.74 -0.10 -10.61
C LEU A 429 15.40 1.25 -10.30
N ILE A 430 16.24 1.31 -9.27
CA ILE A 430 16.97 2.53 -8.92
C ILE A 430 17.89 2.97 -10.05
N HIS A 431 18.55 2.03 -10.73
CA HIS A 431 19.39 2.32 -11.89
C HIS A 431 18.58 2.97 -13.01
N MET A 432 17.42 2.40 -13.38
CA MET A 432 16.53 2.99 -14.37
C MET A 432 16.03 4.38 -13.98
N LEU A 433 15.61 4.57 -12.73
CA LEU A 433 15.17 5.88 -12.22
C LEU A 433 16.28 6.94 -12.32
N LYS A 434 17.52 6.55 -12.00
CA LYS A 434 18.69 7.44 -12.10
C LYS A 434 19.09 7.76 -13.55
N LYS A 435 18.88 6.85 -14.50
CA LYS A 435 19.10 7.09 -15.93
C LYS A 435 18.10 8.10 -16.48
N GLY A 436 16.84 8.01 -16.07
CA GLY A 436 15.76 8.90 -16.51
C GLY A 436 15.21 8.60 -17.90
N PRO A 437 14.24 9.41 -18.36
CA PRO A 437 13.69 9.30 -19.70
C PRO A 437 14.74 9.54 -20.78
N ASP A 438 14.72 8.70 -21.83
CA ASP A 438 15.61 8.87 -22.98
C ASP A 438 15.29 10.18 -23.71
N ASP A 439 16.31 10.92 -24.11
CA ASP A 439 16.16 12.24 -24.76
C ASP A 439 15.66 12.14 -26.21
N ALA A 440 16.01 11.05 -26.89
CA ALA A 440 15.55 10.75 -28.23
C ALA A 440 14.28 9.88 -28.19
N LEU A 441 13.17 10.42 -28.67
CA LEU A 441 12.03 9.58 -29.03
C LEU A 441 12.48 8.66 -30.21
N PRO A 442 12.08 7.38 -30.20
CA PRO A 442 12.27 6.54 -31.39
C PRO A 442 11.69 7.27 -32.60
N PRO A 443 12.37 7.28 -33.76
CA PRO A 443 11.84 7.90 -34.95
C PRO A 443 10.41 7.37 -35.17
N GLU A 444 9.46 8.29 -35.35
CA GLU A 444 8.12 7.91 -35.74
C GLU A 444 8.27 7.21 -37.08
N THR A 445 7.78 5.99 -37.20
CA THR A 445 7.51 5.35 -38.48
C THR A 445 6.36 6.10 -39.15
N THR A 446 6.66 7.30 -39.62
CA THR A 446 5.75 8.17 -40.39
C THR A 446 5.33 7.48 -41.70
N ASP A 447 6.08 6.44 -42.11
CA ASP A 447 5.89 5.75 -43.39
C ASP A 447 4.77 4.70 -43.41
N MET A 448 4.25 4.25 -42.25
CA MET A 448 3.18 3.25 -42.25
C MET A 448 1.76 3.83 -42.34
N ILE A 449 1.57 5.13 -42.11
CA ILE A 449 0.26 5.80 -42.27
C ILE A 449 0.08 6.26 -43.74
N ALA A 450 1.14 6.55 -44.45
CA ALA A 450 1.11 6.90 -45.87
C ALA A 450 0.81 5.68 -46.77
N ALA A 451 1.22 4.48 -46.35
CA ALA A 451 1.02 3.26 -47.15
C ALA A 451 -0.40 2.67 -47.10
N SER A 452 -1.25 3.07 -46.12
CA SER A 452 -2.64 2.59 -46.03
C SER A 452 -3.67 3.48 -46.70
N GLY A 453 -3.22 4.57 -47.33
CA GLY A 453 -4.09 5.59 -47.95
C GLY A 453 -4.40 5.41 -49.46
N HIS A 454 -3.80 4.41 -50.13
CA HIS A 454 -4.07 4.17 -51.54
C HIS A 454 -4.52 2.72 -51.81
N VAL A 455 -5.74 2.39 -51.39
CA VAL A 455 -6.49 1.35 -52.09
C VAL A 455 -7.51 2.10 -52.96
N ASN A 456 -7.12 2.35 -54.20
CA ASN A 456 -8.04 2.78 -55.25
C ASN A 456 -9.01 1.63 -55.51
N VAL A 457 -10.30 1.92 -55.29
CA VAL A 457 -11.40 1.13 -55.83
C VAL A 457 -11.44 1.44 -57.34
N ALA A 458 -11.14 0.49 -58.15
CA ALA A 458 -11.50 0.39 -59.54
C ALA A 458 -12.45 -0.82 -59.70
#